data_99a4bfe1a1d3ffa2c03b6c78978ac863
#
_entry.id   99a4bfe1a1d3ffa2c03b6c78978ac863
#
_cell.length_a   1.000
_cell.length_b   1.000
_cell.length_c   1.000
_cell.angle_alpha   90.00
_cell.angle_beta   90.00
_cell.angle_gamma   90.00
#
_symmetry.space_group_name_H-M   'P 1'
#
loop_
_entity.id
_entity.type
_entity.pdbx_description
1 polymer ?
#
loop_
_entity_poly.entity_id
_entity_poly.type
_entity_poly.pdbx_seq_one_letter_code
_entity_poly.pdbx_strand_id
1 'polypeptide(L)'
;MLYRENLDALKSKILDTRRLWRRTIFLTGLAIVVASLIGFLFGEALIDLFLPLPSYVRILLLVTIIGFVGFLCFKHIIKRHFAPITLHDIALKVEEHHPELEDHLVSAIQFGDQQIDDPMQAHMVNRLVTDAIEESKSIDFKATVDKSQRNKRVAVAFLAFLVCGLILITFPNQTETALKRIFVPWEKTDPILTTKLVVKPGKARILRGQSLPIEVEVTGKKADQATIIYTRSSPNQTDVLIEKNIKMVPFENQ
;
A
#
# COMPACT_ATOMS: atom_id res chain seq x y z
N MET A 1 -49.80 12.79 -13.29
CA MET A 1 -48.58 12.48 -14.06
C MET A 1 -47.37 13.30 -13.59
N LEU A 2 -47.45 14.61 -13.44
CA LEU A 2 -46.36 15.50 -12.96
C LEU A 2 -45.74 15.12 -11.63
N TYR A 3 -46.53 14.62 -10.66
CA TYR A 3 -46.07 14.20 -9.34
C TYR A 3 -45.02 13.06 -9.39
N ARG A 4 -45.31 11.99 -10.16
CA ARG A 4 -44.41 10.85 -10.31
C ARG A 4 -43.11 11.23 -10.99
N GLU A 5 -43.21 12.05 -12.03
CA GLU A 5 -42.03 12.56 -12.75
C GLU A 5 -41.12 13.39 -11.86
N ASN A 6 -41.68 14.24 -11.00
CA ASN A 6 -40.93 15.04 -10.04
C ASN A 6 -40.31 14.19 -8.94
N LEU A 7 -41.02 13.18 -8.42
CA LEU A 7 -40.48 12.24 -7.43
C LEU A 7 -39.33 11.40 -8.02
N ASP A 8 -39.47 10.97 -9.28
CA ASP A 8 -38.41 10.23 -9.97
C ASP A 8 -37.19 11.12 -10.23
N ALA A 9 -37.37 12.40 -10.53
CA ALA A 9 -36.29 13.38 -10.64
C ALA A 9 -35.55 13.58 -9.31
N LEU A 10 -36.29 13.69 -8.19
CA LEU A 10 -35.72 13.76 -6.85
C LEU A 10 -34.93 12.49 -6.49
N LYS A 11 -35.51 11.31 -6.75
CA LYS A 11 -34.83 10.03 -6.55
C LYS A 11 -33.56 9.91 -7.39
N SER A 12 -33.57 10.40 -8.64
CA SER A 12 -32.38 10.38 -9.50
C SER A 12 -31.25 11.22 -8.93
N LYS A 13 -31.52 12.40 -8.37
CA LYS A 13 -30.53 13.23 -7.67
C LYS A 13 -29.90 12.50 -6.47
N ILE A 14 -30.73 11.81 -5.68
CA ILE A 14 -30.27 11.02 -4.53
C ILE A 14 -29.44 9.82 -4.99
N LEU A 15 -29.83 9.14 -6.07
CA LEU A 15 -29.09 8.03 -6.65
C LEU A 15 -27.71 8.47 -7.17
N ASP A 16 -27.61 9.66 -7.76
CA ASP A 16 -26.33 10.23 -8.20
C ASP A 16 -25.42 10.54 -7.00
N THR A 17 -26.00 11.08 -5.93
CA THR A 17 -25.28 11.31 -4.67
C THR A 17 -24.81 9.99 -4.06
N ARG A 18 -25.64 8.93 -4.09
CA ARG A 18 -25.27 7.58 -3.68
C ARG A 18 -24.10 7.02 -4.47
N ARG A 19 -24.07 7.21 -5.79
CA ARG A 19 -22.95 6.78 -6.65
C ARG A 19 -21.67 7.51 -6.29
N LEU A 20 -21.76 8.83 -6.08
CA LEU A 20 -20.61 9.64 -5.65
C LEU A 20 -20.09 9.21 -4.29
N TRP A 21 -20.99 8.95 -3.34
CA TRP A 21 -20.62 8.48 -2.00
C TRP A 21 -19.93 7.13 -2.03
N ARG A 22 -20.48 6.16 -2.78
CA ARG A 22 -19.83 4.85 -2.97
C ARG A 22 -18.43 4.96 -3.59
N ARG A 23 -18.27 5.82 -4.60
CA ARG A 23 -16.96 6.10 -5.20
C ARG A 23 -16.00 6.70 -4.17
N THR A 24 -16.47 7.63 -3.36
CA THR A 24 -15.65 8.26 -2.31
C THR A 24 -15.20 7.25 -1.25
N ILE A 25 -16.08 6.38 -0.80
CA ILE A 25 -15.76 5.30 0.15
C ILE A 25 -14.73 4.34 -0.46
N PHE A 26 -14.95 3.92 -1.71
CA PHE A 26 -14.04 3.01 -2.42
C PHE A 26 -12.64 3.62 -2.58
N LEU A 27 -12.55 4.84 -3.10
CA LEU A 27 -11.26 5.54 -3.28
C LEU A 27 -10.54 5.77 -1.95
N THR A 28 -11.28 6.09 -0.90
CA THR A 28 -10.72 6.27 0.44
C THR A 28 -10.18 4.95 0.99
N GLY A 29 -10.93 3.86 0.83
CA GLY A 29 -10.50 2.51 1.21
C GLY A 29 -9.26 2.05 0.44
N LEU A 30 -9.27 2.25 -0.87
CA LEU A 30 -8.15 1.92 -1.75
C LEU A 30 -6.89 2.72 -1.37
N ALA A 31 -7.02 4.02 -1.10
CA ALA A 31 -5.90 4.86 -0.67
C ALA A 31 -5.28 4.36 0.64
N ILE A 32 -6.09 3.94 1.61
CA ILE A 32 -5.60 3.37 2.88
C ILE A 32 -4.83 2.06 2.62
N VAL A 33 -5.39 1.17 1.80
CA VAL A 33 -4.76 -0.13 1.50
C VAL A 33 -3.43 0.06 0.79
N VAL A 34 -3.40 0.93 -0.24
CA VAL A 34 -2.17 1.22 -1.01
C VAL A 34 -1.11 1.88 -0.14
N ALA A 35 -1.47 2.90 0.65
CA ALA A 35 -0.52 3.57 1.55
C ALA A 35 0.05 2.61 2.60
N SER A 36 -0.79 1.73 3.16
CA SER A 36 -0.36 0.71 4.12
C SER A 36 0.57 -0.31 3.48
N LEU A 37 0.25 -0.80 2.28
CA LEU A 37 1.10 -1.75 1.54
C LEU A 37 2.49 -1.16 1.28
N ILE A 38 2.55 0.07 0.75
CA ILE A 38 3.82 0.77 0.51
C ILE A 38 4.60 0.95 1.82
N GLY A 39 3.91 1.38 2.89
CA GLY A 39 4.53 1.56 4.20
C GLY A 39 5.12 0.27 4.78
N PHE A 40 4.42 -0.85 4.64
CA PHE A 40 4.92 -2.17 5.10
C PHE A 40 6.09 -2.67 4.27
N LEU A 41 6.01 -2.60 2.94
CA LEU A 41 7.11 -3.00 2.06
C LEU A 41 8.36 -2.17 2.31
N PHE A 42 8.19 -0.87 2.50
CA PHE A 42 9.29 0.02 2.82
C PHE A 42 9.87 -0.25 4.22
N GLY A 43 9.01 -0.48 5.20
CA GLY A 43 9.42 -0.85 6.57
C GLY A 43 10.21 -2.15 6.60
N GLU A 44 9.75 -3.20 5.89
CA GLU A 44 10.46 -4.46 5.77
C GLU A 44 11.82 -4.29 5.07
N ALA A 45 11.87 -3.52 3.97
CA ALA A 45 13.11 -3.23 3.28
C ALA A 45 14.13 -2.50 4.17
N LEU A 46 13.67 -1.54 4.99
CA LEU A 46 14.53 -0.86 5.96
C LEU A 46 15.05 -1.81 7.05
N ILE A 47 14.19 -2.64 7.60
CA ILE A 47 14.59 -3.62 8.63
C ILE A 47 15.63 -4.58 8.06
N ASP A 48 15.41 -5.10 6.85
CA ASP A 48 16.33 -6.03 6.19
C ASP A 48 17.67 -5.38 5.79
N LEU A 49 17.69 -4.05 5.61
CA LEU A 49 18.90 -3.27 5.36
C LEU A 49 19.82 -3.22 6.59
N PHE A 50 19.24 -3.02 7.80
CA PHE A 50 20.00 -2.91 9.05
C PHE A 50 20.26 -4.26 9.71
N LEU A 51 19.31 -5.19 9.60
CA LEU A 51 19.41 -6.54 10.17
C LEU A 51 19.19 -7.54 9.03
N PRO A 52 20.24 -8.23 8.56
CA PRO A 52 20.08 -9.26 7.54
C PRO A 52 19.23 -10.41 8.09
N LEU A 53 17.94 -10.38 7.75
CA LEU A 53 16.95 -11.33 8.25
C LEU A 53 17.15 -12.72 7.64
N PRO A 54 17.06 -13.79 8.43
CA PRO A 54 17.03 -15.16 7.90
C PRO A 54 15.74 -15.42 7.12
N SER A 55 15.79 -16.37 6.16
CA SER A 55 14.70 -16.66 5.21
C SER A 55 13.37 -16.95 5.90
N TYR A 56 13.36 -17.68 7.02
CA TYR A 56 12.11 -17.99 7.74
C TYR A 56 11.42 -16.77 8.33
N VAL A 57 12.18 -15.76 8.78
CA VAL A 57 11.61 -14.49 9.30
C VAL A 57 10.99 -13.69 8.16
N ARG A 58 11.63 -13.64 6.98
CA ARG A 58 11.08 -12.96 5.79
C ARG A 58 9.78 -13.62 5.34
N ILE A 59 9.71 -14.95 5.31
CA ILE A 59 8.48 -15.67 4.99
C ILE A 59 7.36 -15.32 5.98
N LEU A 60 7.68 -15.27 7.28
CA LEU A 60 6.71 -14.89 8.31
C LEU A 60 6.21 -13.45 8.12
N LEU A 61 7.12 -12.51 7.82
CA LEU A 61 6.76 -11.11 7.54
C LEU A 61 5.89 -11.01 6.29
N LEU A 62 6.24 -11.68 5.20
CA LEU A 62 5.45 -11.70 3.97
C LEU A 62 4.02 -12.20 4.22
N VAL A 63 3.87 -13.32 4.93
CA VAL A 63 2.55 -13.87 5.31
C VAL A 63 1.77 -12.88 6.17
N THR A 64 2.44 -12.23 7.12
CA THR A 64 1.83 -11.21 7.98
C THR A 64 1.35 -10.01 7.18
N ILE A 65 2.15 -9.51 6.23
CA ILE A 65 1.78 -8.40 5.35
C ILE A 65 0.57 -8.77 4.49
N ILE A 66 0.58 -9.96 3.86
CA ILE A 66 -0.54 -10.43 3.04
C ILE A 66 -1.82 -10.53 3.89
N GLY A 67 -1.74 -11.12 5.07
CA GLY A 67 -2.87 -11.25 6.00
C GLY A 67 -3.41 -9.88 6.44
N PHE A 68 -2.52 -8.96 6.80
CA PHE A 68 -2.92 -7.63 7.24
C PHE A 68 -3.50 -6.78 6.11
N VAL A 69 -2.89 -6.79 4.92
CA VAL A 69 -3.43 -6.10 3.74
C VAL A 69 -4.78 -6.68 3.34
N GLY A 70 -4.93 -8.02 3.38
CA GLY A 70 -6.20 -8.70 3.17
C GLY A 70 -7.27 -8.27 4.18
N PHE A 71 -6.93 -8.16 5.46
CA PHE A 71 -7.81 -7.65 6.50
C PHE A 71 -8.22 -6.20 6.26
N LEU A 72 -7.28 -5.32 5.88
CA LEU A 72 -7.57 -3.93 5.55
C LEU A 72 -8.49 -3.82 4.32
N CYS A 73 -8.23 -4.63 3.29
CA CYS A 73 -9.06 -4.70 2.09
C CYS A 73 -10.49 -5.12 2.44
N PHE A 74 -10.64 -6.17 3.24
CA PHE A 74 -11.94 -6.62 3.72
C PHE A 74 -12.66 -5.52 4.52
N LYS A 75 -12.00 -4.89 5.49
CA LYS A 75 -12.58 -3.90 6.39
C LYS A 75 -12.96 -2.60 5.67
N HIS A 76 -12.06 -2.06 4.81
CA HIS A 76 -12.20 -0.73 4.23
C HIS A 76 -12.82 -0.71 2.84
N ILE A 77 -12.69 -1.80 2.08
CA ILE A 77 -13.25 -1.90 0.73
C ILE A 77 -14.50 -2.77 0.76
N ILE A 78 -14.36 -4.07 1.11
CA ILE A 78 -15.44 -5.04 0.94
C ILE A 78 -16.60 -4.69 1.87
N LYS A 79 -16.38 -4.66 3.19
CA LYS A 79 -17.44 -4.41 4.17
C LYS A 79 -18.17 -3.07 3.93
N ARG A 80 -17.42 -2.01 3.58
CA ARG A 80 -18.01 -0.69 3.34
C ARG A 80 -18.68 -0.56 1.97
N HIS A 81 -18.16 -1.23 0.94
CA HIS A 81 -18.74 -1.19 -0.40
C HIS A 81 -20.05 -1.95 -0.50
N PHE A 82 -20.14 -3.10 0.20
CA PHE A 82 -21.33 -3.94 0.22
C PHE A 82 -22.34 -3.53 1.30
N ALA A 83 -22.03 -2.55 2.16
CA ALA A 83 -23.01 -2.02 3.09
C ALA A 83 -24.23 -1.49 2.32
N PRO A 84 -25.47 -1.91 2.69
CA PRO A 84 -26.67 -1.41 2.06
C PRO A 84 -26.83 0.07 2.44
N ILE A 85 -26.58 0.96 1.49
CA ILE A 85 -26.87 2.38 1.64
C ILE A 85 -28.23 2.60 1.00
N THR A 86 -29.25 2.86 1.81
CA THR A 86 -30.61 3.11 1.33
C THR A 86 -30.78 4.55 0.83
N LEU A 87 -31.87 4.81 0.10
CA LEU A 87 -32.20 6.19 -0.30
C LEU A 87 -32.51 7.04 0.92
N HIS A 88 -33.13 6.43 1.94
CA HIS A 88 -33.44 7.06 3.22
C HIS A 88 -32.16 7.53 3.96
N ASP A 89 -31.11 6.68 4.03
CA ASP A 89 -29.85 7.05 4.68
C ASP A 89 -29.18 8.27 4.01
N ILE A 90 -29.34 8.40 2.70
CA ILE A 90 -28.78 9.54 1.96
C ILE A 90 -29.61 10.80 2.19
N ALA A 91 -30.94 10.66 2.16
CA ALA A 91 -31.83 11.77 2.43
C ALA A 91 -31.59 12.33 3.84
N LEU A 92 -31.52 11.45 4.85
CA LEU A 92 -31.19 11.84 6.22
C LEU A 92 -29.84 12.58 6.30
N LYS A 93 -28.83 12.10 5.57
CA LYS A 93 -27.52 12.73 5.57
C LYS A 93 -27.51 14.10 4.87
N VAL A 94 -28.33 14.29 3.86
CA VAL A 94 -28.53 15.59 3.20
C VAL A 94 -29.20 16.56 4.16
N GLU A 95 -30.24 16.15 4.87
CA GLU A 95 -30.94 16.98 5.86
C GLU A 95 -30.07 17.32 7.06
N GLU A 96 -29.22 16.40 7.56
CA GLU A 96 -28.23 16.72 8.60
C GLU A 96 -27.31 17.89 8.21
N HIS A 97 -27.03 18.07 6.91
CA HIS A 97 -26.19 19.18 6.40
C HIS A 97 -26.99 20.40 5.95
N HIS A 98 -28.29 20.23 5.74
CA HIS A 98 -29.22 21.24 5.27
C HIS A 98 -30.48 21.25 6.15
N PRO A 99 -30.39 21.83 7.39
CA PRO A 99 -31.51 21.87 8.32
C PRO A 99 -32.76 22.61 7.78
N GLU A 100 -32.56 23.42 6.73
CA GLU A 100 -33.62 24.11 6.01
C GLU A 100 -34.63 23.20 5.32
N LEU A 101 -34.32 21.91 5.16
CA LEU A 101 -35.22 20.91 4.58
C LEU A 101 -36.25 20.33 5.58
N GLU A 102 -36.14 20.65 6.86
CA GLU A 102 -37.13 20.33 7.91
C GLU A 102 -37.75 18.91 7.85
N ASP A 103 -36.92 17.88 7.57
CA ASP A 103 -37.32 16.47 7.39
C ASP A 103 -38.28 16.19 6.17
N HIS A 104 -38.46 17.16 5.29
CA HIS A 104 -39.33 17.03 4.12
C HIS A 104 -38.81 16.02 3.10
N LEU A 105 -37.47 15.96 2.92
CA LEU A 105 -36.83 15.06 1.95
C LEU A 105 -36.95 13.59 2.37
N VAL A 106 -36.67 13.29 3.64
CA VAL A 106 -36.79 11.95 4.23
C VAL A 106 -38.25 11.49 4.15
N SER A 107 -39.18 12.37 4.57
CA SER A 107 -40.62 12.09 4.54
C SER A 107 -41.14 11.89 3.11
N ALA A 108 -40.68 12.69 2.15
CA ALA A 108 -41.05 12.56 0.75
C ALA A 108 -40.62 11.19 0.14
N ILE A 109 -39.43 10.69 0.53
CA ILE A 109 -38.96 9.39 0.09
C ILE A 109 -39.71 8.25 0.77
N GLN A 110 -40.02 8.40 2.06
CA GLN A 110 -40.70 7.37 2.83
C GLN A 110 -42.16 7.18 2.41
N PHE A 111 -42.86 8.27 2.17
CA PHE A 111 -44.30 8.24 1.87
C PHE A 111 -44.63 8.37 0.38
N GLY A 112 -43.70 8.91 -0.42
CA GLY A 112 -43.96 9.17 -1.84
C GLY A 112 -44.23 7.93 -2.71
N ASP A 113 -43.79 6.74 -2.29
CA ASP A 113 -44.04 5.46 -2.99
C ASP A 113 -45.26 4.69 -2.45
N GLN A 114 -45.87 5.16 -1.37
CA GLN A 114 -47.02 4.46 -0.78
C GLN A 114 -48.27 4.67 -1.62
N GLN A 115 -49.01 3.60 -1.86
CA GLN A 115 -50.36 3.70 -2.42
C GLN A 115 -51.28 4.14 -1.28
N ILE A 116 -51.81 5.35 -1.42
CA ILE A 116 -52.71 5.95 -0.41
C ILE A 116 -54.09 5.99 -1.01
N ASP A 117 -55.00 5.21 -0.44
CA ASP A 117 -56.38 5.11 -0.91
C ASP A 117 -57.26 6.27 -0.39
N ASP A 118 -56.86 6.93 0.70
CA ASP A 118 -57.56 8.09 1.25
C ASP A 118 -57.20 9.36 0.48
N PRO A 119 -58.17 10.04 -0.15
CA PRO A 119 -57.92 11.27 -0.90
C PRO A 119 -57.32 12.40 -0.10
N MET A 120 -57.63 12.49 1.21
CA MET A 120 -57.09 13.53 2.10
C MET A 120 -55.61 13.30 2.37
N GLN A 121 -55.24 12.05 2.67
CA GLN A 121 -53.85 11.66 2.89
C GLN A 121 -53.02 11.79 1.61
N ALA A 122 -53.57 11.39 0.46
CA ALA A 122 -52.91 11.56 -0.82
C ALA A 122 -52.61 13.01 -1.14
N HIS A 123 -53.53 13.94 -0.79
CA HIS A 123 -53.27 15.38 -0.99
C HIS A 123 -52.17 15.90 -0.07
N MET A 124 -52.11 15.45 1.20
CA MET A 124 -51.04 15.84 2.13
C MET A 124 -49.65 15.35 1.67
N VAL A 125 -49.57 14.07 1.26
CA VAL A 125 -48.29 13.52 0.76
C VAL A 125 -47.85 14.19 -0.55
N ASN A 126 -48.79 14.51 -1.44
CA ASN A 126 -48.48 15.24 -2.67
C ASN A 126 -47.89 16.62 -2.37
N ARG A 127 -48.47 17.33 -1.42
CA ARG A 127 -47.94 18.63 -0.99
C ARG A 127 -46.55 18.51 -0.39
N LEU A 128 -46.34 17.58 0.52
CA LEU A 128 -45.04 17.30 1.15
C LEU A 128 -43.95 16.97 0.12
N VAL A 129 -44.27 16.14 -0.87
CA VAL A 129 -43.32 15.83 -1.94
C VAL A 129 -43.04 17.06 -2.81
N THR A 130 -44.05 17.90 -3.07
CA THR A 130 -43.88 19.13 -3.83
C THR A 130 -42.98 20.13 -3.11
N ASP A 131 -43.21 20.33 -1.81
CA ASP A 131 -42.42 21.22 -0.96
C ASP A 131 -40.95 20.73 -0.90
N ALA A 132 -40.73 19.42 -0.67
CA ALA A 132 -39.40 18.81 -0.69
C ALA A 132 -38.66 18.99 -2.02
N ILE A 133 -39.38 18.90 -3.16
CA ILE A 133 -38.82 19.10 -4.48
C ILE A 133 -38.42 20.58 -4.68
N GLU A 134 -39.26 21.50 -4.25
CA GLU A 134 -39.03 22.93 -4.41
C GLU A 134 -37.85 23.40 -3.59
N GLU A 135 -37.77 23.03 -2.33
CA GLU A 135 -36.66 23.30 -1.43
C GLU A 135 -35.35 22.64 -1.90
N SER A 136 -35.42 21.41 -2.41
CA SER A 136 -34.26 20.69 -2.92
C SER A 136 -33.68 21.23 -4.21
N LYS A 137 -34.40 22.12 -4.95
CA LYS A 137 -33.89 22.70 -6.21
C LYS A 137 -32.65 23.54 -6.02
N SER A 138 -32.57 24.28 -4.92
CA SER A 138 -31.47 25.18 -4.57
C SER A 138 -30.27 24.45 -3.95
N ILE A 139 -30.41 23.17 -3.55
CA ILE A 139 -29.44 22.43 -2.78
C ILE A 139 -28.62 21.48 -3.66
N ASP A 140 -27.28 21.58 -3.54
CA ASP A 140 -26.37 20.61 -4.18
C ASP A 140 -26.10 19.43 -3.23
N PHE A 141 -26.85 18.35 -3.40
CA PHE A 141 -26.70 17.11 -2.63
C PHE A 141 -25.27 16.51 -2.71
N LYS A 142 -24.52 16.82 -3.76
CA LYS A 142 -23.13 16.35 -3.91
C LYS A 142 -22.15 17.08 -3.00
N ALA A 143 -22.52 18.27 -2.51
CA ALA A 143 -21.72 19.02 -1.56
C ALA A 143 -21.71 18.36 -0.17
N THR A 144 -22.78 17.64 0.17
CA THR A 144 -22.93 16.89 1.45
C THR A 144 -21.90 15.75 1.58
N VAL A 145 -21.35 15.27 0.47
CA VAL A 145 -20.32 14.22 0.50
C VAL A 145 -18.99 14.82 0.90
N ASP A 146 -18.53 14.52 2.13
CA ASP A 146 -17.22 15.00 2.61
C ASP A 146 -16.07 14.48 1.74
N LYS A 147 -15.56 15.37 0.90
CA LYS A 147 -14.43 15.11 0.00
C LYS A 147 -13.08 15.43 0.67
N SER A 148 -13.08 16.14 1.79
CA SER A 148 -11.85 16.62 2.45
C SER A 148 -11.03 15.44 2.97
N GLN A 149 -11.64 14.54 3.73
CA GLN A 149 -10.99 13.34 4.25
C GLN A 149 -10.49 12.39 3.14
N ARG A 150 -11.29 12.23 2.07
CA ARG A 150 -10.87 11.47 0.89
C ARG A 150 -9.61 12.08 0.28
N ASN A 151 -9.63 13.39 0.03
CA ASN A 151 -8.53 14.08 -0.64
C ASN A 151 -7.24 13.99 0.19
N LYS A 152 -7.32 14.16 1.52
CA LYS A 152 -6.17 13.98 2.42
C LYS A 152 -5.58 12.57 2.33
N ARG A 153 -6.41 11.53 2.39
CA ARG A 153 -5.95 10.13 2.32
C ARG A 153 -5.39 9.76 0.94
N VAL A 154 -6.03 10.23 -0.12
CA VAL A 154 -5.52 10.05 -1.50
C VAL A 154 -4.20 10.80 -1.68
N ALA A 155 -4.06 12.02 -1.15
CA ALA A 155 -2.82 12.77 -1.20
C ALA A 155 -1.67 12.06 -0.46
N VAL A 156 -1.94 11.49 0.72
CA VAL A 156 -0.94 10.68 1.46
C VAL A 156 -0.53 9.44 0.67
N ALA A 157 -1.49 8.72 0.09
CA ALA A 157 -1.18 7.55 -0.72
C ALA A 157 -0.39 7.91 -1.98
N PHE A 158 -0.74 9.02 -2.63
CA PHE A 158 -0.02 9.55 -3.79
C PHE A 158 1.40 9.99 -3.43
N LEU A 159 1.58 10.69 -2.30
CA LEU A 159 2.90 11.07 -1.81
C LEU A 159 3.77 9.84 -1.51
N ALA A 160 3.20 8.83 -0.85
CA ALA A 160 3.90 7.57 -0.59
C ALA A 160 4.33 6.89 -1.90
N PHE A 161 3.46 6.88 -2.91
CA PHE A 161 3.76 6.35 -4.24
C PHE A 161 4.89 7.13 -4.93
N LEU A 162 4.87 8.47 -4.87
CA LEU A 162 5.93 9.32 -5.44
C LEU A 162 7.28 9.08 -4.75
N VAL A 163 7.30 9.00 -3.42
CA VAL A 163 8.52 8.71 -2.65
C VAL A 163 9.07 7.33 -3.02
N CYS A 164 8.19 6.32 -3.10
CA CYS A 164 8.58 4.98 -3.53
C CYS A 164 9.16 5.00 -4.95
N GLY A 165 8.50 5.68 -5.90
CA GLY A 165 8.98 5.84 -7.28
C GLY A 165 10.33 6.55 -7.37
N LEU A 166 10.54 7.58 -6.56
CA LEU A 166 11.83 8.30 -6.50
C LEU A 166 12.96 7.38 -6.01
N ILE A 167 12.69 6.56 -4.99
CA ILE A 167 13.67 5.59 -4.47
C ILE A 167 14.02 4.54 -5.52
N LEU A 168 13.01 4.01 -6.24
CA LEU A 168 13.21 3.06 -7.33
C LEU A 168 14.12 3.61 -8.44
N ILE A 169 13.94 4.89 -8.79
CA ILE A 169 14.73 5.55 -9.84
C ILE A 169 16.15 5.86 -9.35
N THR A 170 16.29 6.29 -8.09
CA THR A 170 17.60 6.72 -7.55
C THR A 170 18.49 5.53 -7.19
N PHE A 171 17.90 4.42 -6.72
CA PHE A 171 18.63 3.25 -6.23
C PHE A 171 18.15 1.94 -6.89
N PRO A 172 18.25 1.78 -8.22
CA PRO A 172 17.64 0.65 -8.93
C PRO A 172 18.19 -0.71 -8.47
N ASN A 173 19.50 -0.84 -8.33
CA ASN A 173 20.15 -2.11 -7.94
C ASN A 173 19.79 -2.55 -6.51
N GLN A 174 19.74 -1.60 -5.57
CA GLN A 174 19.38 -1.86 -4.18
C GLN A 174 17.91 -2.26 -4.08
N THR A 175 17.06 -1.58 -4.85
CA THR A 175 15.62 -1.83 -4.85
C THR A 175 15.28 -3.17 -5.50
N GLU A 176 15.94 -3.54 -6.60
CA GLU A 176 15.79 -4.86 -7.21
C GLU A 176 16.16 -5.97 -6.21
N THR A 177 17.29 -5.82 -5.51
CA THR A 177 17.72 -6.76 -4.49
C THR A 177 16.72 -6.83 -3.33
N ALA A 178 16.23 -5.68 -2.84
CA ALA A 178 15.23 -5.64 -1.77
C ALA A 178 13.92 -6.31 -2.19
N LEU A 179 13.41 -6.02 -3.38
CA LEU A 179 12.19 -6.64 -3.92
C LEU A 179 12.35 -8.15 -4.07
N LYS A 180 13.48 -8.63 -4.62
CA LYS A 180 13.76 -10.06 -4.72
C LYS A 180 13.74 -10.72 -3.34
N ARG A 181 14.33 -10.09 -2.32
CA ARG A 181 14.38 -10.63 -0.96
C ARG A 181 13.02 -10.67 -0.26
N ILE A 182 12.13 -9.74 -0.59
CA ILE A 182 10.76 -9.69 -0.05
C ILE A 182 9.86 -10.71 -0.76
N PHE A 183 9.86 -10.72 -2.10
CA PHE A 183 8.93 -11.55 -2.86
C PHE A 183 9.41 -12.99 -3.09
N VAL A 184 10.72 -13.23 -2.99
CA VAL A 184 11.34 -14.57 -3.14
C VAL A 184 12.20 -14.89 -1.91
N PRO A 185 11.60 -14.94 -0.70
CA PRO A 185 12.33 -15.03 0.57
C PRO A 185 13.09 -16.35 0.75
N TRP A 186 12.80 -17.38 -0.06
CA TRP A 186 13.48 -18.67 -0.05
C TRP A 186 14.80 -18.67 -0.85
N GLU A 187 15.02 -17.68 -1.71
CA GLU A 187 16.27 -17.56 -2.47
C GLU A 187 17.37 -16.93 -1.61
N LYS A 188 18.56 -17.54 -1.65
CA LYS A 188 19.74 -16.99 -0.97
C LYS A 188 20.28 -15.81 -1.76
N THR A 189 19.75 -14.63 -1.48
CA THR A 189 20.22 -13.37 -2.07
C THR A 189 21.14 -12.66 -1.08
N ASP A 190 22.29 -12.20 -1.56
CA ASP A 190 23.25 -11.46 -0.74
C ASP A 190 22.61 -10.21 -0.08
N PRO A 191 23.00 -9.86 1.15
CA PRO A 191 22.53 -8.65 1.82
C PRO A 191 22.85 -7.39 1.01
N ILE A 192 21.97 -6.38 1.08
CA ILE A 192 22.07 -5.14 0.28
C ILE A 192 23.38 -4.38 0.57
N LEU A 193 23.84 -4.42 1.82
CA LEU A 193 25.09 -3.78 2.29
C LEU A 193 26.18 -4.84 2.50
N THR A 194 26.52 -5.59 1.46
CA THR A 194 27.59 -6.60 1.56
C THR A 194 28.86 -6.06 0.95
N THR A 195 29.97 -6.31 1.63
CA THR A 195 31.30 -6.15 1.05
C THR A 195 31.52 -7.29 0.08
N LYS A 196 31.63 -6.99 -1.22
CA LYS A 196 32.02 -7.98 -2.24
C LYS A 196 33.53 -8.01 -2.38
N LEU A 197 34.10 -9.18 -2.26
CA LEU A 197 35.52 -9.40 -2.43
C LEU A 197 35.73 -10.11 -3.79
N VAL A 198 36.49 -9.49 -4.66
CA VAL A 198 36.96 -10.10 -5.91
C VAL A 198 38.42 -10.44 -5.74
N VAL A 199 38.75 -11.72 -5.71
CA VAL A 199 40.10 -12.21 -5.52
C VAL A 199 40.73 -12.54 -6.87
N LYS A 200 41.87 -11.95 -7.14
CA LYS A 200 42.67 -12.18 -8.37
C LYS A 200 44.04 -12.74 -7.98
N PRO A 201 44.56 -13.77 -8.64
CA PRO A 201 43.84 -14.71 -9.52
C PRO A 201 42.99 -15.69 -8.72
N GLY A 202 41.77 -16.04 -9.21
CA GLY A 202 40.85 -16.92 -8.48
C GLY A 202 41.38 -18.36 -8.33
N LYS A 203 41.79 -18.98 -9.44
CA LYS A 203 42.46 -20.29 -9.47
C LYS A 203 43.77 -20.17 -10.22
N ALA A 204 44.88 -20.45 -9.56
CA ALA A 204 46.19 -20.40 -10.17
C ALA A 204 46.96 -21.68 -9.87
N ARG A 205 47.79 -22.10 -10.83
CA ARG A 205 48.79 -23.18 -10.65
C ARG A 205 50.17 -22.53 -10.72
N ILE A 206 50.94 -22.72 -9.70
CA ILE A 206 52.32 -22.20 -9.62
C ILE A 206 53.29 -23.33 -9.34
N LEU A 207 54.54 -23.15 -9.78
CA LEU A 207 55.61 -24.09 -9.47
C LEU A 207 56.04 -23.97 -8.00
N ARG A 208 56.50 -25.04 -7.42
CA ARG A 208 56.97 -25.06 -6.04
C ARG A 208 58.13 -24.07 -5.85
N GLY A 209 57.96 -23.14 -4.91
CA GLY A 209 58.94 -22.12 -4.60
C GLY A 209 58.67 -20.75 -5.26
N GLN A 210 57.66 -20.65 -6.14
CA GLN A 210 57.22 -19.36 -6.66
C GLN A 210 56.25 -18.67 -5.72
N SER A 211 56.32 -17.31 -5.68
CA SER A 211 55.38 -16.47 -4.98
C SER A 211 54.17 -16.19 -5.87
N LEU A 212 52.97 -16.26 -5.29
CA LEU A 212 51.73 -15.90 -5.95
C LEU A 212 51.24 -14.54 -5.40
N PRO A 213 51.22 -13.48 -6.21
CA PRO A 213 50.60 -12.22 -5.79
C PRO A 213 49.07 -12.43 -5.76
N ILE A 214 48.45 -12.12 -4.63
CA ILE A 214 47.01 -12.16 -4.46
C ILE A 214 46.51 -10.75 -4.25
N GLU A 215 45.69 -10.26 -5.18
CA GLU A 215 45.02 -8.98 -5.10
C GLU A 215 43.55 -9.20 -4.74
N VAL A 216 43.05 -8.42 -3.80
CA VAL A 216 41.66 -8.44 -3.37
C VAL A 216 41.04 -7.07 -3.61
N GLU A 217 40.14 -7.00 -4.55
CA GLU A 217 39.35 -5.80 -4.82
C GLU A 217 38.10 -5.83 -3.94
N VAL A 218 37.93 -4.79 -3.13
CA VAL A 218 36.82 -4.66 -2.19
C VAL A 218 35.81 -3.67 -2.74
N THR A 219 34.60 -4.14 -3.04
CA THR A 219 33.49 -3.31 -3.49
C THR A 219 32.36 -3.34 -2.47
N GLY A 220 31.70 -2.19 -2.25
CA GLY A 220 30.63 -2.05 -1.25
C GLY A 220 31.10 -1.34 0.02
N LYS A 221 30.82 -1.89 1.20
CA LYS A 221 31.25 -1.29 2.47
C LYS A 221 32.77 -1.40 2.60
N LYS A 222 33.46 -0.26 2.81
CA LYS A 222 34.91 -0.27 3.04
C LYS A 222 35.25 -1.17 4.23
N ALA A 223 36.18 -2.09 4.00
CA ALA A 223 36.73 -2.93 5.05
C ALA A 223 38.07 -2.32 5.50
N ASP A 224 38.25 -2.17 6.81
CA ASP A 224 39.50 -1.62 7.36
C ASP A 224 40.66 -2.62 7.32
N GLN A 225 40.35 -3.93 7.28
CA GLN A 225 41.35 -4.99 7.23
C GLN A 225 40.82 -6.18 6.43
N ALA A 226 41.69 -6.82 5.66
CA ALA A 226 41.44 -8.11 5.03
C ALA A 226 42.46 -9.12 5.51
N THR A 227 42.03 -10.35 5.75
CA THR A 227 42.91 -11.44 6.23
C THR A 227 42.76 -12.62 5.30
N ILE A 228 43.87 -13.17 4.81
CA ILE A 228 43.89 -14.41 4.04
C ILE A 228 44.05 -15.57 4.99
N ILE A 229 43.14 -16.50 4.95
CA ILE A 229 43.21 -17.79 5.63
C ILE A 229 43.47 -18.83 4.57
N TYR A 230 44.63 -19.51 4.63
CA TYR A 230 44.91 -20.57 3.69
C TYR A 230 45.13 -21.89 4.38
N THR A 231 44.65 -22.96 3.75
CA THR A 231 44.76 -24.31 4.23
C THR A 231 45.74 -25.08 3.32
N ARG A 232 46.72 -25.69 3.91
CA ARG A 232 47.67 -26.53 3.17
C ARG A 232 47.26 -27.99 3.31
N SER A 233 46.93 -28.64 2.20
CA SER A 233 46.72 -30.07 2.12
C SER A 233 48.01 -30.74 1.61
N SER A 234 48.50 -31.74 2.35
CA SER A 234 49.62 -32.56 1.90
C SER A 234 49.09 -33.94 1.45
N PRO A 235 49.53 -34.49 0.29
CA PRO A 235 48.98 -35.74 -0.22
C PRO A 235 49.28 -36.96 0.65
N ASN A 236 50.22 -36.87 1.60
CA ASN A 236 50.72 -38.00 2.40
C ASN A 236 50.40 -37.92 3.91
N GLN A 237 49.62 -36.97 4.36
CA GLN A 237 49.24 -36.92 5.79
C GLN A 237 47.75 -36.57 5.92
N THR A 238 47.05 -37.51 6.55
CA THR A 238 45.68 -37.36 6.95
C THR A 238 45.56 -36.18 7.91
N ASP A 239 44.82 -35.13 7.54
CA ASP A 239 44.26 -34.07 8.39
C ASP A 239 45.18 -33.27 9.32
N VAL A 240 46.24 -32.62 8.83
CA VAL A 240 46.75 -31.46 9.52
C VAL A 240 46.41 -30.21 8.73
N LEU A 241 45.27 -29.59 9.06
CA LEU A 241 44.87 -28.28 8.59
C LEU A 241 45.73 -27.24 9.28
N ILE A 242 46.78 -26.73 8.63
CA ILE A 242 47.56 -25.62 9.17
C ILE A 242 46.86 -24.34 8.66
N GLU A 243 46.07 -23.72 9.52
CA GLU A 243 45.53 -22.39 9.29
C GLU A 243 46.61 -21.35 9.59
N LYS A 244 46.97 -20.57 8.59
CA LYS A 244 47.87 -19.42 8.77
C LYS A 244 47.14 -18.15 8.31
N ASN A 245 47.02 -17.20 9.24
CA ASN A 245 46.40 -15.91 9.02
C ASN A 245 47.44 -14.89 8.56
N ILE A 246 47.27 -14.29 7.38
CA ILE A 246 48.12 -13.22 6.87
C ILE A 246 47.28 -11.97 6.73
N LYS A 247 47.65 -10.89 7.40
CA LYS A 247 47.00 -9.58 7.22
C LYS A 247 47.42 -9.01 5.85
N MET A 248 46.45 -8.55 5.08
CA MET A 248 46.70 -7.86 3.82
C MET A 248 46.99 -6.38 4.09
N VAL A 249 47.89 -5.82 3.32
CA VAL A 249 48.21 -4.39 3.34
C VAL A 249 47.39 -3.70 2.24
N PRO A 250 46.71 -2.59 2.55
CA PRO A 250 46.00 -1.83 1.53
C PRO A 250 47.01 -1.31 0.48
N PHE A 251 46.72 -1.57 -0.80
CA PHE A 251 47.45 -1.07 -1.94
C PHE A 251 46.62 0.05 -2.56
N GLU A 252 47.12 1.30 -2.45
CA GLU A 252 46.51 2.44 -3.08
C GLU A 252 47.15 2.59 -4.48
N ASN A 253 46.37 2.34 -5.54
CA ASN A 253 46.80 2.70 -6.89
C ASN A 253 46.86 4.23 -6.98
N GLN A 254 48.03 4.78 -7.16
CA GLN A 254 48.24 6.17 -7.57
C GLN A 254 47.73 6.43 -8.98
#